data_06d13b089bff51aa2393442168fd15ea
#
_entry.id   06d13b089bff51aa2393442168fd15ea
#
_cell.length_a   1.000
_cell.length_b   1.000
_cell.length_c   1.000
_cell.angle_alpha   90.00
_cell.angle_beta   90.00
_cell.angle_gamma   90.00
#
_symmetry.space_group_name_H-M   'P 1'
#
loop_
_entity.id
_entity.type
_entity.pdbx_description
1 polymer ?
#
loop_
_entity_poly.entity_id
_entity_poly.type
_entity_poly.pdbx_seq_one_letter_code
_entity_poly.pdbx_strand_id
1 'polypeptide(L)'
;IERQIRQLHEAGIEDITVIVGYLKELFFYLGEKYGVNIVINENYATRDNHSSLYLVRDKLARTFICSSDNYFAENVFEPYVYEAYYAAVYSEGYTEEWCMEVRAHDVIDKITIGGSDSWYMLGHVFYDEAFSQTMRMILEKEYNLPATRTKLWEHLFIDHISELRMVMRRYPDGIIYEFDSLADMHLFDPTFIDNVDSRILDNISTILGCARSDIRDIDPIKLGGTNLSCRFRVGDIWYVYRHPGANTSEFINRESEAFSENVARDLDLDATFIYEDPQSGWKLSYYIDDCEPFDYHNPDHVAKAMEMARTLHGCETHSPWSADLRESVHKTVALLDKYDRASFSDFVALHEQFEHLYKLVQNDDVPPCLCHNDFFATNYLVHDGRMDLIDWEYSGMSDYAADLGAFICCCADYEYEDVLAVLRSYFGREPDDRELRHCISHISLAGFRWYAWALYKDVCGTPIGELLYTWYRYAKEYGQRALELYEDMPAQ
;
A
#
# COMPACT_ATOMS: atom_id res chain seq x y z
N ILE A 1 -4.48 22.16 10.54
CA ILE A 1 -3.80 22.26 11.86
C ILE A 1 -3.43 23.71 12.23
N GLU A 2 -2.81 24.52 11.36
CA GLU A 2 -2.41 25.91 11.71
C GLU A 2 -3.60 26.80 12.13
N ARG A 3 -4.77 26.60 11.52
CA ARG A 3 -5.99 27.31 11.89
C ARG A 3 -6.42 26.96 13.31
N GLN A 4 -6.42 25.69 13.67
CA GLN A 4 -6.77 25.25 15.03
C GLN A 4 -5.81 25.82 16.05
N ILE A 5 -4.49 25.82 15.79
CA ILE A 5 -3.48 26.41 16.69
C ILE A 5 -3.76 27.89 16.92
N ARG A 6 -4.05 28.66 15.86
CA ARG A 6 -4.39 30.07 15.96
C ARG A 6 -5.66 30.30 16.79
N GLN A 7 -6.71 29.50 16.54
CA GLN A 7 -7.97 29.60 17.29
C GLN A 7 -7.79 29.26 18.77
N LEU A 8 -6.92 28.30 19.11
CA LEU A 8 -6.56 28.01 20.51
C LEU A 8 -5.82 29.19 21.16
N HIS A 9 -4.84 29.79 20.48
CA HIS A 9 -4.14 30.98 20.97
C HIS A 9 -5.09 32.16 21.16
N GLU A 10 -6.03 32.40 20.22
CA GLU A 10 -7.07 33.43 20.33
C GLU A 10 -7.97 33.22 21.57
N ALA A 11 -8.19 31.96 21.95
CA ALA A 11 -8.91 31.59 23.18
C ALA A 11 -8.04 31.66 24.44
N GLY A 12 -6.77 32.07 24.34
CA GLY A 12 -5.82 32.17 25.44
C GLY A 12 -5.22 30.84 25.90
N ILE A 13 -5.23 29.81 25.02
CA ILE A 13 -4.66 28.49 25.28
C ILE A 13 -3.26 28.45 24.67
N GLU A 14 -2.24 28.51 25.53
CA GLU A 14 -0.83 28.62 25.12
C GLU A 14 -0.07 27.27 25.15
N ASP A 15 -0.42 26.35 26.07
CA ASP A 15 0.24 25.03 26.15
C ASP A 15 -0.41 24.07 25.18
N ILE A 16 0.14 24.06 23.98
CA ILE A 16 -0.32 23.19 22.86
C ILE A 16 0.73 22.14 22.58
N THR A 17 0.32 20.87 22.50
CA THR A 17 1.16 19.75 22.12
C THR A 17 0.59 19.11 20.85
N VAL A 18 1.40 19.08 19.81
CA VAL A 18 1.09 18.39 18.54
C VAL A 18 1.78 17.04 18.52
N ILE A 19 1.01 15.97 18.35
CA ILE A 19 1.53 14.61 18.30
C ILE A 19 1.60 14.19 16.84
N VAL A 20 2.79 13.82 16.40
CA VAL A 20 3.09 13.52 15.00
C VAL A 20 3.61 12.09 14.84
N GLY A 21 3.35 11.46 13.68
CA GLY A 21 3.79 10.11 13.34
C GLY A 21 4.26 10.04 11.89
N TYR A 22 3.36 9.70 10.99
CA TYR A 22 3.63 9.65 9.55
C TYR A 22 4.03 11.04 9.02
N LEU A 23 5.07 11.11 8.20
CA LEU A 23 5.62 12.36 7.64
C LEU A 23 5.86 13.46 8.71
N LYS A 24 6.27 13.06 9.90
CA LYS A 24 6.47 13.93 11.07
C LYS A 24 7.34 15.16 10.79
N GLU A 25 8.31 15.03 9.90
CA GLU A 25 9.24 16.09 9.52
C GLU A 25 8.52 17.31 8.92
N LEU A 26 7.39 17.10 8.26
CA LEU A 26 6.57 18.15 7.65
C LEU A 26 5.85 19.03 8.69
N PHE A 27 5.86 18.63 9.97
CA PHE A 27 5.20 19.35 11.05
C PHE A 27 6.16 20.04 12.03
N PHE A 28 7.48 19.80 11.93
CA PHE A 28 8.45 20.35 12.87
C PHE A 28 8.49 21.89 12.89
N TYR A 29 8.20 22.52 11.74
CA TYR A 29 8.12 23.97 11.63
C TYR A 29 7.06 24.62 12.56
N LEU A 30 6.03 23.86 12.97
CA LEU A 30 5.00 24.36 13.87
C LEU A 30 5.56 24.75 15.24
N GLY A 31 6.60 24.05 15.69
CA GLY A 31 7.30 24.38 16.93
C GLY A 31 7.93 25.77 16.89
N GLU A 32 8.62 26.09 15.81
CA GLU A 32 9.25 27.44 15.64
C GLU A 32 8.22 28.52 15.33
N LYS A 33 7.22 28.20 14.47
CA LYS A 33 6.25 29.21 14.02
C LYS A 33 5.21 29.57 15.05
N TYR A 34 4.78 28.63 15.89
CA TYR A 34 3.66 28.80 16.81
C TYR A 34 4.00 28.56 18.28
N GLY A 35 5.22 28.14 18.60
CA GLY A 35 5.63 27.83 19.97
C GLY A 35 5.01 26.57 20.57
N VAL A 36 4.51 25.67 19.72
CA VAL A 36 3.87 24.42 20.16
C VAL A 36 4.91 23.33 20.47
N ASN A 37 4.56 22.42 21.38
CA ASN A 37 5.38 21.25 21.68
C ASN A 37 5.12 20.15 20.64
N ILE A 38 6.19 19.57 20.08
CA ILE A 38 6.09 18.42 19.16
C ILE A 38 6.46 17.14 19.90
N VAL A 39 5.58 16.15 19.86
CA VAL A 39 5.81 14.79 20.40
C VAL A 39 5.69 13.78 19.29
N ILE A 40 6.67 12.90 19.16
CA ILE A 40 6.69 11.87 18.11
C ILE A 40 6.06 10.59 18.65
N ASN A 41 5.03 10.10 17.97
CA ASN A 41 4.47 8.78 18.22
C ASN A 41 5.12 7.76 17.26
N GLU A 42 6.07 7.00 17.73
CA GLU A 42 6.74 5.97 16.93
C GLU A 42 5.86 4.73 16.69
N ASN A 43 4.78 4.60 17.46
CA ASN A 43 3.84 3.47 17.33
C ASN A 43 2.66 3.76 16.38
N TYR A 44 2.65 4.88 15.67
CA TYR A 44 1.53 5.32 14.83
C TYR A 44 1.11 4.28 13.78
N ALA A 45 2.06 3.49 13.25
CA ALA A 45 1.79 2.48 12.23
C ALA A 45 1.25 1.15 12.80
N THR A 46 1.31 0.96 14.12
CA THR A 46 0.98 -0.31 14.78
C THR A 46 -0.09 -0.19 15.85
N ARG A 47 -0.47 1.02 16.20
CA ARG A 47 -1.47 1.34 17.22
C ARG A 47 -2.30 2.54 16.78
N ASP A 48 -3.55 2.57 17.21
CA ASP A 48 -4.47 3.69 16.96
C ASP A 48 -4.22 4.90 17.87
N ASN A 49 -5.11 5.92 17.77
CA ASN A 49 -4.95 7.23 18.39
C ASN A 49 -4.84 7.21 19.94
N HIS A 50 -5.34 6.16 20.63
CA HIS A 50 -5.10 5.98 22.07
C HIS A 50 -3.60 5.98 22.40
N SER A 51 -2.73 5.54 21.48
CA SER A 51 -1.30 5.55 21.68
C SER A 51 -0.72 6.97 21.77
N SER A 52 -1.30 7.89 21.02
CA SER A 52 -0.96 9.32 21.09
C SER A 52 -1.33 9.91 22.45
N LEU A 53 -2.52 9.63 22.97
CA LEU A 53 -2.92 10.08 24.30
C LEU A 53 -2.06 9.44 25.41
N TYR A 54 -1.69 8.18 25.27
CA TYR A 54 -0.80 7.51 26.22
C TYR A 54 0.56 8.20 26.34
N LEU A 55 1.14 8.67 25.24
CA LEU A 55 2.43 9.39 25.25
C LEU A 55 2.37 10.70 26.04
N VAL A 56 1.25 11.38 26.00
CA VAL A 56 1.05 12.68 26.69
C VAL A 56 0.16 12.60 27.92
N ARG A 57 -0.14 11.40 28.42
CA ARG A 57 -1.08 11.16 29.52
C ARG A 57 -0.78 11.97 30.77
N ASP A 58 0.49 12.28 31.04
CA ASP A 58 0.92 13.08 32.18
C ASP A 58 0.57 14.58 32.02
N LYS A 59 0.26 15.02 30.79
CA LYS A 59 -0.20 16.38 30.49
C LYS A 59 -1.73 16.49 30.52
N LEU A 60 -2.45 15.37 30.57
CA LEU A 60 -3.91 15.39 30.62
C LEU A 60 -4.38 15.99 31.96
N ALA A 61 -5.10 17.11 31.88
CA ALA A 61 -5.74 17.82 32.97
C ALA A 61 -7.02 18.46 32.43
N ARG A 62 -7.13 19.76 32.40
CA ARG A 62 -8.20 20.49 31.69
C ARG A 62 -7.71 20.70 30.25
N THR A 63 -8.03 19.79 29.38
CA THR A 63 -7.35 19.65 28.09
C THR A 63 -8.35 19.53 26.94
N PHE A 64 -8.16 20.33 25.89
CA PHE A 64 -8.79 20.05 24.59
C PHE A 64 -8.05 18.96 23.84
N ILE A 65 -8.80 18.04 23.27
CA ILE A 65 -8.30 17.01 22.34
C ILE A 65 -8.91 17.33 20.98
N CYS A 66 -8.06 17.48 19.97
CA CYS A 66 -8.46 17.87 18.63
C CYS A 66 -7.86 16.91 17.59
N SER A 67 -8.63 16.52 16.60
CA SER A 67 -8.16 15.86 15.38
C SER A 67 -7.69 16.90 14.37
N SER A 68 -6.63 16.58 13.60
CA SER A 68 -6.00 17.54 12.67
C SER A 68 -6.80 17.74 11.37
N ASP A 69 -7.68 16.83 11.05
CA ASP A 69 -8.63 16.81 9.91
C ASP A 69 -9.88 17.67 10.14
N ASN A 70 -10.16 18.05 11.39
CA ASN A 70 -11.27 18.93 11.66
C ASN A 70 -10.97 20.39 11.28
N TYR A 71 -11.93 21.02 10.64
CA TYR A 71 -11.94 22.45 10.30
C TYR A 71 -13.06 23.16 11.04
N PHE A 72 -12.72 24.19 11.80
CA PHE A 72 -13.68 25.04 12.51
C PHE A 72 -13.87 26.36 11.75
N ALA A 73 -15.08 26.57 11.19
CA ALA A 73 -15.41 27.79 10.46
C ALA A 73 -15.34 29.03 11.34
N GLU A 74 -15.75 28.88 12.58
CA GLU A 74 -15.65 29.90 13.65
C GLU A 74 -14.79 29.35 14.79
N ASN A 75 -14.32 30.22 15.68
CA ASN A 75 -13.57 29.80 16.86
C ASN A 75 -14.49 29.12 17.87
N VAL A 76 -14.35 27.81 18.05
CA VAL A 76 -15.14 26.97 18.95
C VAL A 76 -14.52 26.85 20.36
N PHE A 77 -13.28 27.31 20.53
CA PHE A 77 -12.55 27.20 21.79
C PHE A 77 -12.92 28.31 22.74
N GLU A 78 -13.09 27.95 23.99
CA GLU A 78 -13.42 28.88 25.08
C GLU A 78 -12.34 28.87 26.17
N PRO A 79 -11.98 30.04 26.75
CA PRO A 79 -10.95 30.08 27.78
C PRO A 79 -11.36 29.37 29.08
N TYR A 80 -12.67 29.19 29.29
CA TYR A 80 -13.23 28.59 30.51
C TYR A 80 -14.29 27.54 30.16
N VAL A 81 -13.99 26.29 30.42
CA VAL A 81 -14.92 25.15 30.26
C VAL A 81 -15.06 24.45 31.61
N TYR A 82 -16.26 24.09 32.02
CA TYR A 82 -16.56 23.62 33.38
C TYR A 82 -16.70 22.12 33.52
N GLU A 83 -17.07 21.41 32.43
CA GLU A 83 -17.26 19.95 32.42
C GLU A 83 -16.78 19.34 31.14
N ALA A 84 -16.42 18.06 31.20
CA ALA A 84 -15.98 17.31 30.02
C ALA A 84 -17.11 17.20 29.01
N TYR A 85 -16.80 17.43 27.73
CA TYR A 85 -17.77 17.32 26.64
C TYR A 85 -17.17 16.79 25.36
N TYR A 86 -18.01 16.17 24.52
CA TYR A 86 -17.72 15.87 23.12
C TYR A 86 -18.58 16.79 22.22
N ALA A 87 -17.96 17.41 21.24
CA ALA A 87 -18.67 18.19 20.22
C ALA A 87 -19.55 17.28 19.36
N ALA A 88 -20.70 17.78 18.95
CA ALA A 88 -21.69 17.04 18.17
C ALA A 88 -22.32 17.91 17.09
N VAL A 89 -22.54 17.32 15.93
CA VAL A 89 -23.31 17.88 14.82
C VAL A 89 -24.49 16.97 14.54
N TYR A 90 -25.58 17.53 14.02
CA TYR A 90 -26.78 16.76 13.69
C TYR A 90 -26.76 16.28 12.24
N SER A 91 -26.99 14.98 12.04
CA SER A 91 -27.19 14.42 10.71
C SER A 91 -28.67 14.25 10.41
N GLU A 92 -29.12 14.83 9.30
CA GLU A 92 -30.44 14.54 8.72
C GLU A 92 -30.32 13.29 7.84
N GLY A 93 -31.21 12.32 8.05
CA GLY A 93 -31.18 11.05 7.34
C GLY A 93 -30.17 10.05 7.94
N TYR A 94 -29.80 9.05 7.14
CA TYR A 94 -28.87 8.00 7.54
C TYR A 94 -27.43 8.51 7.57
N THR A 95 -26.69 8.08 8.61
CA THR A 95 -25.25 8.31 8.74
C THR A 95 -24.57 7.04 9.24
N GLU A 96 -23.31 6.83 8.85
CA GLU A 96 -22.43 5.76 9.37
C GLU A 96 -21.61 6.21 10.57
N GLU A 97 -21.77 7.48 10.97
CA GLU A 97 -21.02 8.10 12.06
C GLU A 97 -21.40 7.55 13.45
N TRP A 98 -20.62 7.94 14.45
CA TRP A 98 -20.81 7.52 15.84
C TRP A 98 -21.88 8.38 16.52
N CYS A 99 -23.10 7.87 16.53
CA CYS A 99 -24.27 8.55 17.04
C CYS A 99 -24.36 8.46 18.57
N MET A 100 -24.66 9.59 19.21
CA MET A 100 -24.75 9.71 20.67
C MET A 100 -26.19 9.75 21.16
N GLU A 101 -26.51 8.91 22.13
CA GLU A 101 -27.73 8.99 22.94
C GLU A 101 -27.38 9.64 24.31
N VAL A 102 -28.21 10.55 24.76
CA VAL A 102 -27.98 11.28 26.02
C VAL A 102 -29.12 11.05 27.02
N ARG A 103 -28.76 11.08 28.29
CA ARG A 103 -29.73 11.14 29.41
C ARG A 103 -29.87 12.60 29.92
N ALA A 104 -30.54 12.76 31.04
CA ALA A 104 -30.73 14.08 31.64
C ALA A 104 -29.44 14.90 31.74
N HIS A 105 -29.52 16.18 31.46
CA HIS A 105 -28.39 17.15 31.45
C HIS A 105 -27.34 16.82 30.34
N ASP A 106 -27.81 16.31 29.20
CA ASP A 106 -27.00 16.00 28.02
C ASP A 106 -25.81 15.05 28.29
N VAL A 107 -25.85 14.29 29.38
CA VAL A 107 -24.82 13.29 29.67
C VAL A 107 -24.90 12.15 28.65
N ILE A 108 -23.80 11.88 27.98
CA ILE A 108 -23.67 10.78 27.02
C ILE A 108 -23.85 9.47 27.76
N ASP A 109 -24.82 8.67 27.33
CA ASP A 109 -25.21 7.40 27.95
C ASP A 109 -24.90 6.20 27.07
N LYS A 110 -24.97 6.40 25.77
CA LYS A 110 -24.69 5.35 24.79
C LYS A 110 -24.18 5.95 23.49
N ILE A 111 -23.29 5.22 22.83
CA ILE A 111 -22.77 5.53 21.49
C ILE A 111 -23.01 4.32 20.59
N THR A 112 -23.51 4.58 19.39
CA THR A 112 -23.82 3.53 18.39
C THR A 112 -23.23 3.95 17.06
N ILE A 113 -22.57 3.03 16.37
CA ILE A 113 -22.07 3.27 15.01
C ILE A 113 -23.25 3.14 14.05
N GLY A 114 -23.47 4.19 13.27
CA GLY A 114 -24.60 4.31 12.35
C GLY A 114 -25.90 4.72 13.05
N GLY A 115 -26.72 5.48 12.33
CA GLY A 115 -28.02 5.94 12.82
C GLY A 115 -28.78 6.74 11.76
N SER A 116 -29.94 7.27 12.14
CA SER A 116 -30.71 8.20 11.31
C SER A 116 -31.23 9.34 12.17
N ASP A 117 -31.23 10.54 11.63
CA ASP A 117 -31.74 11.74 12.30
C ASP A 117 -31.14 11.92 13.71
N SER A 118 -29.81 11.87 13.81
CA SER A 118 -29.10 11.73 15.06
C SER A 118 -27.97 12.74 15.22
N TRP A 119 -27.65 13.07 16.47
CA TRP A 119 -26.42 13.77 16.82
C TRP A 119 -25.25 12.81 16.84
N TYR A 120 -24.19 13.13 16.10
CA TYR A 120 -23.00 12.27 16.00
C TYR A 120 -21.73 13.00 16.49
N MET A 121 -20.73 12.23 16.84
CA MET A 121 -19.45 12.70 17.35
C MET A 121 -18.67 13.34 16.19
N LEU A 122 -18.44 14.65 16.25
CA LEU A 122 -17.67 15.39 15.28
C LEU A 122 -16.99 16.58 15.93
N GLY A 123 -15.69 16.70 15.77
CA GLY A 123 -14.94 17.85 16.22
C GLY A 123 -14.08 17.61 17.45
N HIS A 124 -13.94 18.65 18.27
CA HIS A 124 -13.06 18.66 19.42
C HIS A 124 -13.74 18.13 20.68
N VAL A 125 -12.91 17.70 21.61
CA VAL A 125 -13.31 17.18 22.91
C VAL A 125 -12.63 18.00 24.00
N PHE A 126 -13.31 18.23 25.13
CA PHE A 126 -12.70 18.78 26.30
C PHE A 126 -12.74 17.75 27.45
N TYR A 127 -11.59 17.49 28.03
CA TYR A 127 -11.46 16.72 29.28
C TYR A 127 -11.37 17.68 30.46
N ASP A 128 -12.23 17.53 31.45
CA ASP A 128 -12.04 18.15 32.76
C ASP A 128 -11.04 17.34 33.61
N GLU A 129 -10.73 17.84 34.78
CA GLU A 129 -9.75 17.22 35.68
C GLU A 129 -10.12 15.78 36.07
N ALA A 130 -11.39 15.54 36.40
CA ALA A 130 -11.86 14.24 36.86
C ALA A 130 -11.85 13.20 35.67
N PHE A 131 -12.28 13.63 34.50
CA PHE A 131 -12.24 12.79 33.29
C PHE A 131 -10.79 12.43 32.94
N SER A 132 -9.90 13.44 32.95
CA SER A 132 -8.47 13.24 32.65
C SER A 132 -7.80 12.26 33.60
N GLN A 133 -8.07 12.35 34.90
CA GLN A 133 -7.52 11.42 35.90
C GLN A 133 -7.98 9.99 35.66
N THR A 134 -9.29 9.80 35.39
CA THR A 134 -9.85 8.48 35.13
C THR A 134 -9.32 7.91 33.78
N MET A 135 -9.29 8.71 32.72
CA MET A 135 -8.75 8.29 31.41
C MET A 135 -7.28 7.92 31.50
N ARG A 136 -6.47 8.66 32.29
CA ARG A 136 -5.07 8.32 32.53
C ARG A 136 -4.94 6.93 33.15
N MET A 137 -5.71 6.61 34.19
CA MET A 137 -5.69 5.30 34.83
C MET A 137 -6.10 4.18 33.87
N ILE A 138 -7.08 4.42 33.01
CA ILE A 138 -7.50 3.46 32.00
C ILE A 138 -6.38 3.24 30.99
N LEU A 139 -5.78 4.27 30.45
CA LEU A 139 -4.67 4.20 29.51
C LEU A 139 -3.48 3.42 30.11
N GLU A 140 -3.09 3.71 31.34
CA GLU A 140 -1.98 3.01 32.02
C GLU A 140 -2.28 1.51 32.23
N LYS A 141 -3.51 1.17 32.57
CA LYS A 141 -3.95 -0.21 32.81
C LYS A 141 -4.06 -1.03 31.52
N GLU A 142 -4.58 -0.41 30.46
CA GLU A 142 -5.03 -1.13 29.25
C GLU A 142 -4.07 -1.02 28.07
N TYR A 143 -3.15 -0.06 28.04
CA TYR A 143 -2.25 0.18 26.92
C TYR A 143 -1.55 -1.09 26.41
N ASN A 144 -1.06 -1.94 27.30
CA ASN A 144 -0.31 -3.14 26.95
C ASN A 144 -1.19 -4.37 26.66
N LEU A 145 -2.51 -4.28 26.79
CA LEU A 145 -3.41 -5.38 26.47
C LEU A 145 -3.47 -5.57 24.93
N PRO A 146 -3.38 -6.80 24.42
CA PRO A 146 -3.48 -7.05 22.98
C PRO A 146 -4.77 -6.49 22.35
N ALA A 147 -5.89 -6.59 23.07
CA ALA A 147 -7.19 -6.08 22.60
C ALA A 147 -7.27 -4.56 22.46
N THR A 148 -6.38 -3.81 23.11
CA THR A 148 -6.35 -2.34 23.05
C THR A 148 -5.56 -1.84 21.84
N ARG A 149 -4.73 -2.68 21.23
CA ARG A 149 -3.78 -2.26 20.20
C ARG A 149 -4.44 -1.53 19.01
N THR A 150 -5.62 -1.97 18.62
CA THR A 150 -6.40 -1.44 17.48
C THR A 150 -7.62 -0.62 17.92
N LYS A 151 -7.64 -0.14 19.16
CA LYS A 151 -8.73 0.71 19.66
C LYS A 151 -8.39 2.17 19.50
N LEU A 152 -9.37 2.96 19.08
CA LEU A 152 -9.36 4.40 19.25
C LEU A 152 -9.56 4.72 20.76
N TRP A 153 -9.17 5.91 21.22
CA TRP A 153 -9.44 6.32 22.60
C TRP A 153 -10.95 6.44 22.88
N GLU A 154 -11.73 6.70 21.86
CA GLU A 154 -13.20 6.70 21.90
C GLU A 154 -13.77 5.32 22.26
N HIS A 155 -13.15 4.24 21.78
CA HIS A 155 -13.53 2.89 22.21
C HIS A 155 -13.26 2.68 23.71
N LEU A 156 -12.16 3.23 24.24
CA LEU A 156 -11.90 3.17 25.68
C LEU A 156 -12.95 3.97 26.47
N PHE A 157 -13.38 5.13 25.93
CA PHE A 157 -14.47 5.91 26.53
C PHE A 157 -15.77 5.09 26.54
N ILE A 158 -16.14 4.42 25.45
CA ILE A 158 -17.34 3.58 25.35
C ILE A 158 -17.26 2.41 26.35
N ASP A 159 -16.15 1.71 26.40
CA ASP A 159 -15.97 0.58 27.31
C ASP A 159 -16.08 0.97 28.79
N HIS A 160 -15.74 2.21 29.12
CA HIS A 160 -15.75 2.78 30.49
C HIS A 160 -16.77 3.92 30.68
N ILE A 161 -17.81 3.97 29.85
CA ILE A 161 -18.80 5.08 29.85
C ILE A 161 -19.47 5.31 31.21
N SER A 162 -19.57 4.27 32.03
CA SER A 162 -20.10 4.37 33.38
C SER A 162 -19.16 5.06 34.39
N GLU A 163 -17.85 5.07 34.09
CA GLU A 163 -16.80 5.66 34.93
C GLU A 163 -16.40 7.05 34.43
N LEU A 164 -16.60 7.32 33.13
CA LEU A 164 -16.22 8.54 32.44
C LEU A 164 -17.46 9.39 32.12
N ARG A 165 -17.68 10.43 32.92
CA ARG A 165 -18.81 11.33 32.68
C ARG A 165 -18.43 12.41 31.66
N MET A 166 -19.17 12.50 30.55
CA MET A 166 -18.99 13.48 29.47
C MET A 166 -20.38 13.94 29.00
N VAL A 167 -20.54 15.19 28.60
CA VAL A 167 -21.78 15.73 28.05
C VAL A 167 -21.65 15.94 26.54
N MET A 168 -22.74 15.85 25.81
CA MET A 168 -22.82 16.19 24.41
C MET A 168 -22.98 17.70 24.25
N ARG A 169 -22.06 18.32 23.49
CA ARG A 169 -22.13 19.76 23.17
C ARG A 169 -22.49 19.95 21.71
N ARG A 170 -23.70 20.45 21.48
CA ARG A 170 -24.26 20.58 20.13
C ARG A 170 -23.75 21.83 19.43
N TYR A 171 -23.33 21.67 18.18
CA TYR A 171 -22.99 22.75 17.28
C TYR A 171 -23.96 22.78 16.09
N PRO A 172 -24.33 23.99 15.60
CA PRO A 172 -25.06 24.14 14.36
C PRO A 172 -24.28 23.54 13.18
N ASP A 173 -24.99 23.12 12.16
CA ASP A 173 -24.38 22.79 10.88
C ASP A 173 -23.55 23.98 10.32
N GLY A 174 -22.47 23.66 9.62
CA GLY A 174 -21.58 24.66 9.05
C GLY A 174 -20.53 25.27 10.00
N ILE A 175 -20.46 24.82 11.27
CA ILE A 175 -19.42 25.27 12.21
C ILE A 175 -18.22 24.32 12.25
N ILE A 176 -18.47 23.02 12.22
CA ILE A 176 -17.44 21.98 12.28
C ILE A 176 -17.52 21.12 11.01
N TYR A 177 -16.39 20.96 10.35
CA TYR A 177 -16.21 20.09 9.19
C TYR A 177 -15.08 19.11 9.45
N GLU A 178 -15.14 17.95 8.84
CA GLU A 178 -14.08 16.94 8.82
C GLU A 178 -13.70 16.68 7.37
N PHE A 179 -12.41 16.54 7.10
CA PHE A 179 -11.89 16.36 5.76
C PHE A 179 -11.06 15.08 5.72
N ASP A 180 -11.74 13.96 5.49
CA ASP A 180 -11.10 12.65 5.34
C ASP A 180 -10.60 12.42 3.91
N SER A 181 -11.20 13.12 2.95
CA SER A 181 -10.91 12.96 1.54
C SER A 181 -10.86 14.31 0.79
N LEU A 182 -10.30 14.28 -0.43
CA LEU A 182 -10.40 15.43 -1.34
C LEU A 182 -11.84 15.72 -1.77
N ALA A 183 -12.71 14.72 -1.74
CA ALA A 183 -14.13 14.91 -2.04
C ALA A 183 -14.82 15.79 -0.99
N ASP A 184 -14.50 15.61 0.29
CA ASP A 184 -15.03 16.44 1.38
C ASP A 184 -14.57 17.89 1.23
N MET A 185 -13.29 18.08 0.89
CA MET A 185 -12.75 19.41 0.60
C MET A 185 -13.43 20.06 -0.61
N HIS A 186 -13.74 19.30 -1.64
CA HIS A 186 -14.46 19.79 -2.83
C HIS A 186 -15.93 20.11 -2.53
N LEU A 187 -16.59 19.34 -1.68
CA LEU A 187 -17.94 19.65 -1.20
C LEU A 187 -17.97 20.95 -0.39
N PHE A 188 -16.96 21.18 0.42
CA PHE A 188 -16.80 22.40 1.21
C PHE A 188 -16.47 23.63 0.35
N ASP A 189 -15.51 23.48 -0.56
CA ASP A 189 -15.09 24.50 -1.53
C ASP A 189 -15.04 23.90 -2.93
N PRO A 190 -16.08 24.10 -3.75
CA PRO A 190 -16.11 23.59 -5.12
C PRO A 190 -14.96 24.07 -6.01
N THR A 191 -14.29 25.19 -5.63
CA THR A 191 -13.14 25.72 -6.38
C THR A 191 -11.79 25.21 -5.87
N PHE A 192 -11.79 24.40 -4.81
CA PHE A 192 -10.58 23.90 -4.16
C PHE A 192 -9.63 23.20 -5.14
N ILE A 193 -10.18 22.33 -5.98
CA ILE A 193 -9.40 21.55 -6.96
C ILE A 193 -8.70 22.45 -7.98
N ASP A 194 -9.33 23.56 -8.36
CA ASP A 194 -8.75 24.52 -9.31
C ASP A 194 -7.64 25.36 -8.68
N ASN A 195 -7.68 25.55 -7.36
CA ASN A 195 -6.77 26.45 -6.63
C ASN A 195 -5.65 25.72 -5.88
N VAL A 196 -5.73 24.39 -5.73
CA VAL A 196 -4.68 23.61 -5.05
C VAL A 196 -3.44 23.48 -5.91
N ASP A 197 -2.26 23.71 -5.34
CA ASP A 197 -0.98 23.41 -6.01
C ASP A 197 -0.74 21.90 -5.97
N SER A 198 -1.07 21.21 -7.05
CA SER A 198 -0.94 19.76 -7.17
C SER A 198 -0.41 19.35 -8.52
N ARG A 199 0.82 18.84 -8.54
CA ARG A 199 1.40 18.24 -9.75
C ARG A 199 0.62 17.02 -10.24
N ILE A 200 -0.03 16.29 -9.35
CA ILE A 200 -0.85 15.12 -9.69
C ILE A 200 -2.04 15.57 -10.57
N LEU A 201 -2.77 16.59 -10.14
CA LEU A 201 -3.89 17.12 -10.90
C LEU A 201 -3.44 17.74 -12.24
N ASP A 202 -2.27 18.39 -12.28
CA ASP A 202 -1.69 18.91 -13.51
C ASP A 202 -1.34 17.81 -14.51
N ASN A 203 -0.71 16.73 -14.02
CA ASN A 203 -0.37 15.58 -14.83
C ASN A 203 -1.62 14.93 -15.43
N ILE A 204 -2.64 14.68 -14.60
CA ILE A 204 -3.92 14.12 -15.04
C ILE A 204 -4.57 15.02 -16.11
N SER A 205 -4.72 16.32 -15.79
CA SER A 205 -5.34 17.30 -16.72
C SER A 205 -4.61 17.37 -18.06
N THR A 206 -3.26 17.32 -18.02
CA THR A 206 -2.43 17.39 -19.22
C THR A 206 -2.62 16.17 -20.12
N ILE A 207 -2.58 14.98 -19.53
CA ILE A 207 -2.66 13.72 -20.31
C ILE A 207 -4.07 13.47 -20.81
N LEU A 208 -5.10 13.68 -19.97
CA LEU A 208 -6.49 13.45 -20.36
C LEU A 208 -7.12 14.62 -21.11
N GLY A 209 -6.47 15.79 -21.14
CA GLY A 209 -7.01 17.00 -21.81
C GLY A 209 -8.28 17.52 -21.14
N CYS A 210 -8.43 17.38 -19.84
CA CYS A 210 -9.60 17.80 -19.06
C CYS A 210 -9.27 18.96 -18.11
N ALA A 211 -10.29 19.68 -17.62
CA ALA A 211 -10.09 20.64 -16.54
C ALA A 211 -9.86 19.91 -15.20
N ARG A 212 -9.15 20.53 -14.26
CA ARG A 212 -8.99 19.96 -12.90
C ARG A 212 -10.34 19.72 -12.21
N SER A 213 -11.32 20.60 -12.44
CA SER A 213 -12.70 20.47 -11.93
C SER A 213 -13.48 19.27 -12.49
N ASP A 214 -13.00 18.63 -13.57
CA ASP A 214 -13.60 17.42 -14.11
C ASP A 214 -13.09 16.15 -13.40
N ILE A 215 -11.99 16.26 -12.62
CA ILE A 215 -11.41 15.17 -11.86
C ILE A 215 -12.19 15.02 -10.56
N ARG A 216 -12.87 13.89 -10.39
CA ARG A 216 -13.80 13.64 -9.27
C ARG A 216 -13.55 12.28 -8.63
N ASP A 217 -14.15 12.07 -7.47
CA ASP A 217 -14.18 10.78 -6.78
C ASP A 217 -12.77 10.20 -6.59
N ILE A 218 -11.85 11.03 -6.04
CA ILE A 218 -10.44 10.66 -5.85
C ILE A 218 -10.31 9.85 -4.55
N ASP A 219 -10.10 8.54 -4.72
CA ASP A 219 -9.97 7.59 -3.61
C ASP A 219 -8.56 6.95 -3.60
N PRO A 220 -7.89 6.83 -2.46
CA PRO A 220 -6.64 6.10 -2.37
C PRO A 220 -6.86 4.60 -2.58
N ILE A 221 -6.00 3.97 -3.38
CA ILE A 221 -5.96 2.50 -3.52
C ILE A 221 -4.95 1.96 -2.51
N LYS A 222 -5.43 1.17 -1.54
CA LYS A 222 -4.60 0.60 -0.47
C LYS A 222 -3.84 -0.68 -0.88
N LEU A 223 -3.94 -1.10 -2.13
CA LEU A 223 -3.33 -2.32 -2.66
C LEU A 223 -1.97 -1.98 -3.26
N GLY A 224 -0.89 -2.49 -2.66
CA GLY A 224 0.47 -2.37 -3.17
C GLY A 224 1.47 -1.89 -2.11
N GLY A 225 2.60 -2.61 -1.98
CA GLY A 225 3.59 -2.36 -0.93
C GLY A 225 4.63 -1.29 -1.25
N THR A 226 4.70 -0.79 -2.49
CA THR A 226 5.80 0.06 -2.97
C THR A 226 5.37 1.39 -3.57
N ASN A 227 4.19 1.48 -4.17
CA ASN A 227 3.71 2.67 -4.87
C ASN A 227 2.49 3.29 -4.17
N LEU A 228 2.33 4.61 -4.31
CA LEU A 228 1.14 5.33 -3.86
C LEU A 228 0.19 5.45 -5.05
N SER A 229 -0.99 4.86 -4.93
CA SER A 229 -1.99 4.87 -6.02
C SER A 229 -3.31 5.44 -5.55
N CYS A 230 -3.98 6.17 -6.44
CA CYS A 230 -5.36 6.57 -6.26
C CYS A 230 -6.18 6.27 -7.52
N ARG A 231 -7.44 5.94 -7.34
CA ARG A 231 -8.41 5.95 -8.43
C ARG A 231 -9.15 7.28 -8.45
N PHE A 232 -9.60 7.68 -9.60
CA PHE A 232 -10.41 8.89 -9.78
C PHE A 232 -11.26 8.76 -11.03
N ARG A 233 -12.22 9.68 -11.19
CA ARG A 233 -13.15 9.67 -12.33
C ARG A 233 -13.08 10.97 -13.12
N VAL A 234 -13.11 10.83 -14.46
CA VAL A 234 -13.35 11.95 -15.37
C VAL A 234 -14.52 11.57 -16.29
N GLY A 235 -15.61 12.32 -16.24
CA GLY A 235 -16.86 11.90 -16.84
C GLY A 235 -17.37 10.60 -16.20
N ASP A 236 -17.64 9.59 -17.05
CA ASP A 236 -18.09 8.25 -16.59
C ASP A 236 -16.95 7.22 -16.54
N ILE A 237 -15.71 7.62 -16.81
CA ILE A 237 -14.56 6.72 -16.90
C ILE A 237 -13.72 6.84 -15.65
N TRP A 238 -13.39 5.68 -15.09
CA TRP A 238 -12.48 5.53 -13.94
C TRP A 238 -11.05 5.32 -14.39
N TYR A 239 -10.12 5.92 -13.66
CA TYR A 239 -8.69 5.90 -13.93
C TYR A 239 -7.91 5.57 -12.66
N VAL A 240 -6.66 5.13 -12.83
CA VAL A 240 -5.68 4.98 -11.76
C VAL A 240 -4.52 5.92 -12.03
N TYR A 241 -4.15 6.70 -11.02
CA TYR A 241 -2.89 7.42 -10.98
C TYR A 241 -1.96 6.74 -9.99
N ARG A 242 -0.80 6.28 -10.47
CA ARG A 242 0.25 5.69 -9.64
C ARG A 242 1.40 6.69 -9.48
N HIS A 243 1.78 6.97 -8.24
CA HIS A 243 2.98 7.73 -7.90
C HIS A 243 4.04 6.79 -7.33
N PRO A 244 5.31 6.81 -7.81
CA PRO A 244 6.35 5.97 -7.27
C PRO A 244 6.53 6.19 -5.76
N GLY A 245 6.68 5.11 -5.02
CA GLY A 245 7.01 5.17 -3.61
C GLY A 245 8.43 5.65 -3.36
N ALA A 246 8.71 6.13 -2.16
CA ALA A 246 10.04 6.53 -1.76
C ALA A 246 11.04 5.36 -1.88
N ASN A 247 12.24 5.63 -2.38
CA ASN A 247 13.35 4.67 -2.53
C ASN A 247 13.16 3.57 -3.59
N THR A 248 12.15 3.63 -4.46
CA THR A 248 11.97 2.65 -5.55
C THR A 248 12.97 2.84 -6.68
N SER A 249 13.54 4.03 -6.84
CA SER A 249 14.52 4.37 -7.90
C SER A 249 15.84 3.59 -7.81
N GLU A 250 16.17 2.98 -6.68
CA GLU A 250 17.36 2.14 -6.54
C GLU A 250 17.21 0.78 -7.25
N PHE A 251 15.96 0.29 -7.40
CA PHE A 251 15.66 -1.03 -7.95
C PHE A 251 14.98 -0.99 -9.31
N ILE A 252 14.30 0.09 -9.64
CA ILE A 252 13.41 0.19 -10.81
C ILE A 252 13.97 1.20 -11.80
N ASN A 253 14.10 0.76 -13.05
CA ASN A 253 14.44 1.63 -14.17
C ASN A 253 13.16 2.12 -14.85
N ARG A 254 12.76 3.36 -14.56
CA ARG A 254 11.53 3.95 -15.07
C ARG A 254 11.49 4.13 -16.59
N GLU A 255 12.64 4.34 -17.23
CA GLU A 255 12.70 4.40 -18.71
C GLU A 255 12.43 3.01 -19.32
N SER A 256 12.93 1.92 -18.68
CA SER A 256 12.63 0.55 -19.09
C SER A 256 11.16 0.19 -18.89
N GLU A 257 10.60 0.58 -17.74
CA GLU A 257 9.19 0.37 -17.43
C GLU A 257 8.30 1.06 -18.47
N ALA A 258 8.46 2.37 -18.67
CA ALA A 258 7.67 3.13 -19.63
C ALA A 258 7.81 2.61 -21.08
N PHE A 259 8.99 2.13 -21.46
CA PHE A 259 9.20 1.48 -22.75
C PHE A 259 8.37 0.20 -22.86
N SER A 260 8.46 -0.67 -21.86
CA SER A 260 7.79 -1.97 -21.85
C SER A 260 6.26 -1.85 -21.79
N GLU A 261 5.74 -0.88 -21.04
CA GLU A 261 4.31 -0.53 -21.01
C GLU A 261 3.77 -0.15 -22.40
N ASN A 262 4.53 0.65 -23.15
CA ASN A 262 4.14 1.01 -24.53
C ASN A 262 4.15 -0.23 -25.43
N VAL A 263 5.13 -1.12 -25.31
CA VAL A 263 5.17 -2.38 -26.07
C VAL A 263 4.00 -3.27 -25.67
N ALA A 264 3.71 -3.40 -24.37
CA ALA A 264 2.60 -4.20 -23.87
C ALA A 264 1.25 -3.73 -24.42
N ARG A 265 1.01 -2.41 -24.43
CA ARG A 265 -0.19 -1.84 -25.05
C ARG A 265 -0.26 -2.16 -26.54
N ASP A 266 0.84 -1.98 -27.28
CA ASP A 266 0.88 -2.18 -28.72
C ASP A 266 0.72 -3.68 -29.11
N LEU A 267 1.06 -4.59 -28.20
CA LEU A 267 0.84 -6.03 -28.31
C LEU A 267 -0.52 -6.51 -27.76
N ASP A 268 -1.34 -5.62 -27.27
CA ASP A 268 -2.64 -5.91 -26.62
C ASP A 268 -2.50 -6.79 -25.37
N LEU A 269 -1.38 -6.66 -24.64
CA LEU A 269 -1.11 -7.34 -23.37
C LEU A 269 -1.56 -6.53 -22.17
N ASP A 270 -1.58 -5.18 -22.28
CA ASP A 270 -2.13 -4.25 -21.30
C ASP A 270 -2.93 -3.15 -22.00
N ALA A 271 -4.24 -3.32 -22.09
CA ALA A 271 -5.14 -2.29 -22.63
C ALA A 271 -5.48 -1.20 -21.60
N THR A 272 -5.07 -1.37 -20.36
CA THR A 272 -5.33 -0.35 -19.31
C THR A 272 -4.33 0.80 -19.38
N PHE A 273 -3.14 0.59 -19.90
CA PHE A 273 -2.06 1.58 -19.94
C PHE A 273 -2.40 2.79 -20.81
N ILE A 274 -2.22 3.99 -20.26
CA ILE A 274 -2.40 5.26 -20.95
C ILE A 274 -1.06 5.98 -21.14
N TYR A 275 -0.36 6.23 -20.03
CA TYR A 275 0.88 7.00 -20.03
C TYR A 275 1.72 6.75 -18.79
N GLU A 276 3.03 6.73 -18.95
CA GLU A 276 4.01 6.80 -17.87
C GLU A 276 5.07 7.86 -18.18
N ASP A 277 5.42 8.67 -17.18
CA ASP A 277 6.55 9.59 -17.28
C ASP A 277 7.88 8.84 -17.03
N PRO A 278 8.74 8.69 -18.06
CA PRO A 278 9.94 7.88 -17.94
C PRO A 278 11.00 8.45 -16.99
N GLN A 279 10.88 9.73 -16.59
CA GLN A 279 11.85 10.36 -15.68
C GLN A 279 11.44 10.21 -14.22
N SER A 280 10.18 10.47 -13.90
CA SER A 280 9.66 10.45 -12.53
C SER A 280 8.85 9.20 -12.21
N GLY A 281 8.44 8.42 -13.21
CA GLY A 281 7.78 7.12 -13.05
C GLY A 281 6.33 7.19 -12.56
N TRP A 282 5.68 8.37 -12.60
CA TRP A 282 4.23 8.39 -12.38
C TRP A 282 3.50 7.85 -13.60
N LYS A 283 2.42 7.10 -13.34
CA LYS A 283 1.68 6.38 -14.36
C LYS A 283 0.19 6.66 -14.29
N LEU A 284 -0.46 6.67 -15.45
CA LEU A 284 -1.89 6.79 -15.64
C LEU A 284 -2.41 5.59 -16.41
N SER A 285 -3.46 4.95 -15.89
CA SER A 285 -4.10 3.78 -16.50
C SER A 285 -5.62 3.87 -16.33
N TYR A 286 -6.37 3.11 -17.13
CA TYR A 286 -7.79 2.87 -16.87
C TYR A 286 -7.93 2.00 -15.62
N TYR A 287 -8.92 2.32 -14.78
CA TYR A 287 -9.30 1.46 -13.68
C TYR A 287 -10.33 0.45 -14.16
N ILE A 288 -10.06 -0.82 -13.92
CA ILE A 288 -10.99 -1.91 -14.21
C ILE A 288 -11.62 -2.34 -12.89
N ASP A 289 -12.94 -2.29 -12.83
CA ASP A 289 -13.72 -2.78 -11.69
C ASP A 289 -14.06 -4.27 -11.87
N ASP A 290 -14.46 -4.92 -10.78
CA ASP A 290 -14.96 -6.31 -10.78
C ASP A 290 -14.02 -7.34 -11.44
N CYS A 291 -12.68 -7.19 -11.27
CA CYS A 291 -11.73 -8.18 -11.71
C CYS A 291 -11.85 -9.47 -10.90
N GLU A 292 -11.88 -10.61 -11.60
CA GLU A 292 -11.78 -11.93 -10.97
C GLU A 292 -10.32 -12.19 -10.53
N PRO A 293 -10.09 -12.84 -9.38
CA PRO A 293 -8.75 -13.26 -9.00
C PRO A 293 -8.17 -14.24 -10.02
N PHE A 294 -6.91 -14.04 -10.39
CA PHE A 294 -6.20 -15.04 -11.20
C PHE A 294 -6.03 -16.34 -10.41
N ASP A 295 -6.40 -17.46 -11.01
CA ASP A 295 -6.31 -18.79 -10.41
C ASP A 295 -5.32 -19.65 -11.18
N TYR A 296 -4.21 -20.03 -10.53
CA TYR A 296 -3.17 -20.91 -11.09
C TYR A 296 -3.67 -22.35 -11.41
N HIS A 297 -4.79 -22.78 -10.82
CA HIS A 297 -5.41 -24.08 -11.08
C HIS A 297 -6.52 -24.02 -12.13
N ASN A 298 -6.87 -22.82 -12.62
CA ASN A 298 -7.79 -22.67 -13.73
C ASN A 298 -7.02 -22.84 -15.06
N PRO A 299 -7.26 -23.91 -15.85
CA PRO A 299 -6.50 -24.15 -17.06
C PRO A 299 -6.66 -23.06 -18.13
N ASP A 300 -7.81 -22.37 -18.15
CA ASP A 300 -8.05 -21.27 -19.09
C ASP A 300 -7.20 -20.03 -18.71
N HIS A 301 -7.08 -19.73 -17.43
CA HIS A 301 -6.19 -18.67 -16.94
C HIS A 301 -4.73 -18.96 -17.27
N VAL A 302 -4.28 -20.19 -16.99
CA VAL A 302 -2.90 -20.61 -17.28
C VAL A 302 -2.63 -20.59 -18.79
N ALA A 303 -3.54 -21.10 -19.60
CA ALA A 303 -3.39 -21.11 -21.06
C ALA A 303 -3.28 -19.67 -21.60
N LYS A 304 -4.11 -18.74 -21.08
CA LYS A 304 -4.09 -17.34 -21.50
C LYS A 304 -2.80 -16.64 -21.06
N ALA A 305 -2.34 -16.85 -19.81
CA ALA A 305 -1.07 -16.31 -19.32
C ALA A 305 0.11 -16.80 -20.17
N MET A 306 0.13 -18.08 -20.56
CA MET A 306 1.16 -18.64 -21.43
C MET A 306 1.06 -18.14 -22.88
N GLU A 307 -0.12 -17.82 -23.37
CA GLU A 307 -0.31 -17.13 -24.65
C GLU A 307 0.29 -15.71 -24.60
N MET A 308 0.02 -14.96 -23.54
CA MET A 308 0.57 -13.62 -23.32
C MET A 308 2.11 -13.66 -23.24
N ALA A 309 2.67 -14.63 -22.49
CA ALA A 309 4.11 -14.85 -22.41
C ALA A 309 4.72 -15.12 -23.81
N ARG A 310 4.12 -16.01 -24.60
CA ARG A 310 4.60 -16.26 -25.98
C ARG A 310 4.53 -15.02 -26.87
N THR A 311 3.47 -14.24 -26.75
CA THR A 311 3.29 -12.99 -27.50
C THR A 311 4.39 -12.00 -27.18
N LEU A 312 4.69 -11.84 -25.88
CA LEU A 312 5.76 -10.97 -25.40
C LEU A 312 7.13 -11.44 -25.86
N HIS A 313 7.47 -12.71 -25.61
CA HIS A 313 8.78 -13.27 -25.92
C HIS A 313 9.04 -13.40 -27.43
N GLY A 314 7.98 -13.52 -28.21
CA GLY A 314 8.05 -13.60 -29.68
C GLY A 314 8.04 -12.23 -30.37
N CYS A 315 7.92 -11.13 -29.66
CA CYS A 315 7.97 -9.81 -30.30
C CYS A 315 9.40 -9.47 -30.79
N GLU A 316 9.47 -8.81 -31.95
CA GLU A 316 10.76 -8.39 -32.54
C GLU A 316 11.35 -7.13 -31.87
N THR A 317 10.71 -6.65 -30.82
CA THR A 317 11.10 -5.42 -30.15
C THR A 317 12.31 -5.66 -29.24
N HIS A 318 13.35 -4.87 -29.41
CA HIS A 318 14.54 -4.90 -28.57
C HIS A 318 14.55 -3.68 -27.64
N SER A 319 14.51 -3.94 -26.34
CA SER A 319 14.72 -2.93 -25.30
C SER A 319 16.24 -2.66 -25.17
N PRO A 320 16.66 -1.38 -24.97
CA PRO A 320 18.06 -1.08 -24.66
C PRO A 320 18.45 -1.48 -23.22
N TRP A 321 17.49 -1.85 -22.39
CA TRP A 321 17.71 -2.22 -20.99
C TRP A 321 17.64 -3.73 -20.79
N SER A 322 18.64 -4.24 -20.04
CA SER A 322 18.68 -5.64 -19.59
C SER A 322 18.04 -5.75 -18.22
N ALA A 323 17.29 -6.83 -18.01
CA ALA A 323 16.76 -7.25 -16.71
C ALA A 323 17.51 -8.53 -16.25
N ASP A 324 18.79 -8.39 -15.94
CA ASP A 324 19.64 -9.52 -15.55
C ASP A 324 19.28 -10.01 -14.14
N LEU A 325 18.83 -11.27 -14.07
CA LEU A 325 18.39 -11.93 -12.85
C LEU A 325 19.51 -12.00 -11.79
N ARG A 326 20.74 -12.28 -12.20
CA ARG A 326 21.90 -12.37 -11.33
C ARG A 326 22.27 -11.02 -10.74
N GLU A 327 22.23 -9.96 -11.55
CA GLU A 327 22.47 -8.60 -11.07
C GLU A 327 21.44 -8.20 -10.00
N SER A 328 20.17 -8.52 -10.24
CA SER A 328 19.07 -8.30 -9.27
C SER A 328 19.33 -9.02 -7.94
N VAL A 329 19.72 -10.30 -8.00
CA VAL A 329 20.08 -11.08 -6.81
C VAL A 329 21.28 -10.48 -6.09
N HIS A 330 22.36 -10.15 -6.79
CA HIS A 330 23.55 -9.57 -6.18
C HIS A 330 23.27 -8.24 -5.47
N LYS A 331 22.43 -7.37 -6.07
CA LYS A 331 22.00 -6.12 -5.42
C LYS A 331 21.26 -6.42 -4.12
N THR A 332 20.31 -7.35 -4.15
CA THR A 332 19.50 -7.71 -2.97
C THR A 332 20.37 -8.34 -1.87
N VAL A 333 21.26 -9.27 -2.22
CA VAL A 333 22.18 -9.91 -1.26
C VAL A 333 23.12 -8.87 -0.64
N ALA A 334 23.69 -7.95 -1.43
CA ALA A 334 24.53 -6.87 -0.92
C ALA A 334 23.79 -5.91 0.04
N LEU A 335 22.49 -5.75 -0.12
CA LEU A 335 21.66 -5.02 0.83
C LEU A 335 21.43 -5.82 2.11
N LEU A 336 21.15 -7.12 2.01
CA LEU A 336 21.01 -8.02 3.16
C LEU A 336 22.28 -8.08 4.01
N ASP A 337 23.47 -8.04 3.41
CA ASP A 337 24.76 -8.07 4.12
C ASP A 337 24.97 -6.84 5.03
N LYS A 338 24.22 -5.75 4.81
CA LYS A 338 24.26 -4.56 5.69
C LYS A 338 23.48 -4.75 6.99
N TYR A 339 22.66 -5.77 7.07
CA TYR A 339 21.84 -6.09 8.22
C TYR A 339 22.31 -7.41 8.83
N ASP A 340 22.66 -7.40 10.11
CA ASP A 340 23.02 -8.62 10.89
C ASP A 340 21.74 -9.42 11.14
N ARG A 341 21.31 -10.19 10.14
CA ARG A 341 20.08 -10.95 10.20
C ARG A 341 20.26 -12.44 9.99
N ALA A 342 19.50 -13.20 10.79
CA ALA A 342 19.33 -14.64 10.60
C ALA A 342 18.47 -14.92 9.34
N SER A 343 19.09 -15.45 8.31
CA SER A 343 18.44 -16.19 7.22
C SER A 343 18.28 -17.68 7.63
N PHE A 344 17.66 -18.50 6.77
CA PHE A 344 17.76 -19.94 6.95
C PHE A 344 19.23 -20.38 6.91
N SER A 345 19.58 -21.41 7.69
CA SER A 345 20.97 -21.84 7.91
C SER A 345 21.70 -22.27 6.64
N ASP A 346 20.97 -22.54 5.56
CA ASP A 346 21.49 -22.96 4.25
C ASP A 346 21.45 -21.84 3.16
N PHE A 347 21.24 -20.58 3.56
CA PHE A 347 21.21 -19.44 2.61
C PHE A 347 22.46 -19.36 1.74
N VAL A 348 23.64 -19.52 2.35
CA VAL A 348 24.92 -19.49 1.61
C VAL A 348 25.00 -20.62 0.60
N ALA A 349 24.63 -21.82 0.99
CA ALA A 349 24.62 -22.98 0.08
C ALA A 349 23.62 -22.81 -1.08
N LEU A 350 22.45 -22.22 -0.81
CA LEU A 350 21.47 -21.91 -1.86
C LEU A 350 21.97 -20.80 -2.80
N HIS A 351 22.68 -19.81 -2.28
CA HIS A 351 23.32 -18.80 -3.12
C HIS A 351 24.42 -19.39 -4.01
N GLU A 352 25.24 -20.29 -3.48
CA GLU A 352 26.23 -21.02 -4.27
C GLU A 352 25.58 -21.88 -5.35
N GLN A 353 24.46 -22.56 -5.01
CA GLN A 353 23.64 -23.32 -5.98
C GLN A 353 23.07 -22.41 -7.08
N PHE A 354 22.53 -21.25 -6.72
CA PHE A 354 22.07 -20.24 -7.66
C PHE A 354 23.18 -19.85 -8.65
N GLU A 355 24.38 -19.50 -8.15
CA GLU A 355 25.52 -19.12 -8.98
C GLU A 355 25.99 -20.24 -9.91
N HIS A 356 25.88 -21.49 -9.44
CA HIS A 356 26.23 -22.66 -10.26
C HIS A 356 25.19 -22.88 -11.36
N LEU A 357 23.93 -22.88 -11.04
CA LEU A 357 22.83 -23.02 -12.03
C LEU A 357 22.83 -21.87 -13.03
N TYR A 358 23.06 -20.64 -12.58
CA TYR A 358 23.14 -19.49 -13.49
C TYR A 358 24.23 -19.69 -14.56
N LYS A 359 25.38 -20.25 -14.19
CA LYS A 359 26.43 -20.57 -15.16
C LYS A 359 26.04 -21.68 -16.12
N LEU A 360 25.28 -22.69 -15.65
CA LEU A 360 24.84 -23.78 -16.50
C LEU A 360 23.82 -23.32 -17.56
N VAL A 361 22.82 -22.52 -17.18
CA VAL A 361 21.82 -21.98 -18.10
C VAL A 361 22.42 -21.07 -19.17
N GLN A 362 23.52 -20.35 -18.87
CA GLN A 362 24.21 -19.55 -19.88
C GLN A 362 24.82 -20.40 -21.00
N ASN A 363 25.16 -21.67 -20.76
CA ASN A 363 25.68 -22.57 -21.76
C ASN A 363 24.57 -23.11 -22.71
N ASP A 364 23.32 -22.90 -22.36
CA ASP A 364 22.19 -23.25 -23.25
C ASP A 364 22.02 -22.26 -24.41
N ASP A 365 22.73 -21.12 -24.41
CA ASP A 365 22.78 -20.13 -25.48
C ASP A 365 21.39 -19.70 -25.97
N VAL A 366 20.52 -19.32 -25.01
CA VAL A 366 19.18 -18.82 -25.29
C VAL A 366 19.24 -17.33 -25.60
N PRO A 367 18.74 -16.86 -26.74
CA PRO A 367 18.76 -15.44 -27.08
C PRO A 367 17.82 -14.68 -26.15
N PRO A 368 18.24 -13.49 -25.66
CA PRO A 368 17.39 -12.68 -24.81
C PRO A 368 16.19 -12.13 -25.58
N CYS A 369 15.04 -12.07 -24.90
CA CYS A 369 13.81 -11.45 -25.38
C CYS A 369 13.29 -10.44 -24.36
N LEU A 370 12.28 -9.68 -24.73
CA LEU A 370 11.58 -8.81 -23.78
C LEU A 370 10.77 -9.68 -22.81
N CYS A 371 11.01 -9.51 -21.51
CA CYS A 371 10.37 -10.24 -20.43
C CYS A 371 9.72 -9.27 -19.45
N HIS A 372 8.70 -9.74 -18.76
CA HIS A 372 8.04 -9.01 -17.68
C HIS A 372 8.78 -9.12 -16.34
N ASN A 373 9.31 -10.33 -16.05
CA ASN A 373 10.07 -10.70 -14.84
C ASN A 373 9.28 -10.65 -13.52
N ASP A 374 7.95 -10.47 -13.58
CA ASP A 374 7.05 -10.47 -12.42
C ASP A 374 5.67 -11.07 -12.76
N PHE A 375 5.66 -12.28 -13.33
CA PHE A 375 4.43 -13.00 -13.66
C PHE A 375 3.74 -13.54 -12.40
N PHE A 376 3.20 -12.63 -11.61
CA PHE A 376 2.51 -12.91 -10.35
C PHE A 376 1.00 -12.71 -10.48
N ALA A 377 0.20 -13.49 -9.74
CA ALA A 377 -1.27 -13.49 -9.84
C ALA A 377 -1.91 -12.10 -9.72
N THR A 378 -1.36 -11.24 -8.88
CA THR A 378 -1.85 -9.87 -8.68
C THR A 378 -1.65 -8.93 -9.87
N ASN A 379 -0.79 -9.32 -10.81
CA ASN A 379 -0.48 -8.56 -12.00
C ASN A 379 -1.36 -8.95 -13.21
N TYR A 380 -2.24 -9.95 -13.04
CA TYR A 380 -3.23 -10.30 -14.04
C TYR A 380 -4.60 -9.73 -13.68
N LEU A 381 -5.14 -8.86 -14.52
CA LEU A 381 -6.51 -8.37 -14.42
C LEU A 381 -7.40 -9.24 -15.31
N VAL A 382 -8.20 -10.09 -14.67
CA VAL A 382 -9.15 -10.98 -15.36
C VAL A 382 -10.53 -10.33 -15.30
N HIS A 383 -11.07 -9.94 -16.43
CA HIS A 383 -12.36 -9.26 -16.50
C HIS A 383 -13.02 -9.46 -17.87
N ASP A 384 -14.33 -9.54 -17.95
CA ASP A 384 -15.13 -9.60 -19.17
C ASP A 384 -14.64 -10.62 -20.23
N GLY A 385 -14.05 -11.75 -19.79
CA GLY A 385 -13.43 -12.74 -20.65
C GLY A 385 -12.09 -12.32 -21.29
N ARG A 386 -11.52 -11.21 -20.82
CA ARG A 386 -10.22 -10.67 -21.17
C ARG A 386 -9.25 -10.85 -20.01
N MET A 387 -7.96 -10.79 -20.30
CA MET A 387 -6.89 -10.74 -19.32
C MET A 387 -5.88 -9.68 -19.75
N ASP A 388 -5.55 -8.76 -18.87
CA ASP A 388 -4.50 -7.78 -19.04
C ASP A 388 -3.38 -8.06 -18.04
N LEU A 389 -2.12 -7.80 -18.45
CA LEU A 389 -0.92 -7.98 -17.63
C LEU A 389 -0.35 -6.60 -17.30
N ILE A 390 -0.36 -6.24 -16.02
CA ILE A 390 0.06 -4.93 -15.51
C ILE A 390 1.34 -5.02 -14.69
N ASP A 391 1.90 -3.87 -14.32
CA ASP A 391 3.05 -3.70 -13.42
C ASP A 391 4.39 -4.18 -13.99
N TRP A 392 4.83 -3.50 -15.03
CA TRP A 392 6.03 -3.79 -15.83
C TRP A 392 7.34 -3.27 -15.23
N GLU A 393 7.37 -2.96 -13.92
CA GLU A 393 8.49 -2.29 -13.26
C GLU A 393 9.80 -3.08 -13.26
N TYR A 394 9.75 -4.43 -13.45
CA TYR A 394 10.93 -5.30 -13.57
C TYR A 394 11.24 -5.72 -15.02
N SER A 395 10.51 -5.16 -15.99
CA SER A 395 10.62 -5.56 -17.39
C SER A 395 11.93 -5.11 -18.03
N GLY A 396 12.41 -5.91 -18.97
CA GLY A 396 13.60 -5.68 -19.77
C GLY A 396 14.02 -6.91 -20.55
N MET A 397 15.13 -6.79 -21.30
CA MET A 397 15.69 -7.94 -22.04
C MET A 397 16.22 -8.98 -21.06
N SER A 398 15.69 -10.18 -21.11
CA SER A 398 16.01 -11.30 -20.22
C SER A 398 15.84 -12.63 -20.96
N ASP A 399 15.98 -13.72 -20.22
CA ASP A 399 15.69 -15.06 -20.70
C ASP A 399 14.19 -15.36 -20.55
N TYR A 400 13.54 -15.89 -21.60
CA TYR A 400 12.10 -16.21 -21.53
C TYR A 400 11.74 -17.13 -20.36
N ALA A 401 12.65 -18.02 -19.97
CA ALA A 401 12.44 -18.94 -18.87
C ALA A 401 12.41 -18.24 -17.51
N ALA A 402 12.91 -17.00 -17.40
CA ALA A 402 12.78 -16.20 -16.17
C ALA A 402 11.31 -15.88 -15.87
N ASP A 403 10.51 -15.54 -16.88
CA ASP A 403 9.07 -15.31 -16.71
C ASP A 403 8.33 -16.60 -16.33
N LEU A 404 8.68 -17.73 -16.98
CA LEU A 404 8.08 -19.02 -16.64
C LEU A 404 8.45 -19.46 -15.20
N GLY A 405 9.70 -19.24 -14.81
CA GLY A 405 10.17 -19.51 -13.46
C GLY A 405 9.47 -18.66 -12.42
N ALA A 406 9.29 -17.36 -12.68
CA ALA A 406 8.55 -16.44 -11.84
C ALA A 406 7.07 -16.86 -11.71
N PHE A 407 6.40 -17.19 -12.81
CA PHE A 407 5.02 -17.67 -12.80
C PHE A 407 4.85 -18.93 -11.93
N ILE A 408 5.70 -19.94 -12.15
CA ILE A 408 5.60 -21.23 -11.46
C ILE A 408 5.92 -21.09 -9.96
N CYS A 409 6.98 -20.38 -9.60
CA CYS A 409 7.37 -20.28 -8.18
C CYS A 409 6.43 -19.42 -7.32
N CYS A 410 5.49 -18.73 -7.94
CA CYS A 410 4.46 -17.96 -7.24
C CYS A 410 3.19 -18.76 -6.90
N CYS A 411 3.04 -19.98 -7.43
CA CYS A 411 2.01 -20.92 -7.00
C CYS A 411 2.55 -21.82 -5.88
N ALA A 412 1.95 -21.76 -4.70
CA ALA A 412 2.50 -22.42 -3.52
C ALA A 412 2.38 -23.96 -3.55
N ASP A 413 1.45 -24.50 -4.30
CA ASP A 413 1.02 -25.90 -4.24
C ASP A 413 1.10 -26.65 -5.60
N TYR A 414 1.81 -26.09 -6.58
CA TYR A 414 2.08 -26.82 -7.82
C TYR A 414 2.91 -28.07 -7.54
N GLU A 415 2.39 -29.20 -8.01
CA GLU A 415 3.14 -30.45 -8.14
C GLU A 415 3.95 -30.46 -9.45
N TYR A 416 4.87 -31.40 -9.58
CA TYR A 416 5.74 -31.45 -10.77
C TYR A 416 4.96 -31.63 -12.09
N GLU A 417 3.83 -32.35 -12.07
CA GLU A 417 2.99 -32.50 -13.26
C GLU A 417 2.30 -31.19 -13.66
N ASP A 418 1.95 -30.32 -12.69
CA ASP A 418 1.40 -29.01 -12.96
C ASP A 418 2.44 -28.12 -13.64
N VAL A 419 3.69 -28.18 -13.18
CA VAL A 419 4.82 -27.50 -13.81
C VAL A 419 4.99 -27.94 -15.25
N LEU A 420 4.96 -29.25 -15.52
CA LEU A 420 5.03 -29.77 -16.88
C LEU A 420 3.83 -29.33 -17.73
N ALA A 421 2.63 -29.23 -17.14
CA ALA A 421 1.45 -28.72 -17.82
C ALA A 421 1.61 -27.24 -18.23
N VAL A 422 2.16 -26.40 -17.36
CA VAL A 422 2.50 -25.00 -17.69
C VAL A 422 3.49 -24.93 -18.86
N LEU A 423 4.57 -25.73 -18.81
CA LEU A 423 5.57 -25.75 -19.88
C LEU A 423 4.98 -26.24 -21.21
N ARG A 424 4.15 -27.30 -21.18
CA ARG A 424 3.41 -27.76 -22.39
C ARG A 424 2.51 -26.65 -22.95
N SER A 425 1.83 -25.92 -22.06
CA SER A 425 0.98 -24.79 -22.47
C SER A 425 1.80 -23.70 -23.13
N TYR A 426 2.98 -23.38 -22.60
CA TYR A 426 3.88 -22.38 -23.18
C TYR A 426 4.45 -22.82 -24.53
N PHE A 427 5.00 -24.01 -24.63
CA PHE A 427 5.60 -24.51 -25.91
C PHE A 427 4.56 -24.97 -26.94
N GLY A 428 3.32 -25.20 -26.52
CA GLY A 428 2.29 -25.82 -27.38
C GLY A 428 2.60 -27.29 -27.76
N ARG A 429 3.59 -27.91 -27.09
CA ARG A 429 4.08 -29.28 -27.24
C ARG A 429 4.84 -29.72 -25.99
N GLU A 430 5.28 -30.97 -25.95
CA GLU A 430 6.25 -31.39 -24.94
C GLU A 430 7.56 -30.59 -25.13
N PRO A 431 8.13 -30.00 -24.03
CA PRO A 431 9.45 -29.44 -24.11
C PRO A 431 10.50 -30.50 -24.42
N ASP A 432 11.52 -30.17 -25.20
CA ASP A 432 12.66 -31.03 -25.35
C ASP A 432 13.56 -31.03 -24.10
N ASP A 433 14.56 -31.93 -24.08
CA ASP A 433 15.43 -32.12 -22.92
C ASP A 433 16.18 -30.82 -22.53
N ARG A 434 16.59 -30.01 -23.52
CA ARG A 434 17.25 -28.71 -23.27
C ARG A 434 16.26 -27.70 -22.71
N GLU A 435 15.11 -27.54 -23.32
CA GLU A 435 14.05 -26.64 -22.87
C GLU A 435 13.59 -27.01 -21.45
N LEU A 436 13.43 -28.32 -21.20
CA LEU A 436 13.01 -28.79 -19.87
C LEU A 436 14.02 -28.43 -18.78
N ARG A 437 15.31 -28.83 -18.93
CA ARG A 437 16.32 -28.54 -17.92
C ARG A 437 16.52 -27.04 -17.72
N HIS A 438 16.44 -26.25 -18.82
CA HIS A 438 16.57 -24.81 -18.82
C HIS A 438 15.45 -24.16 -18.01
N CYS A 439 14.17 -24.49 -18.30
CA CYS A 439 13.02 -23.96 -17.55
C CYS A 439 13.03 -24.41 -16.08
N ILE A 440 13.33 -25.68 -15.80
CA ILE A 440 13.41 -26.17 -14.41
C ILE A 440 14.49 -25.41 -13.62
N SER A 441 15.62 -25.06 -14.24
CA SER A 441 16.64 -24.24 -13.62
C SER A 441 16.13 -22.83 -13.28
N HIS A 442 15.40 -22.21 -14.20
CA HIS A 442 14.85 -20.88 -13.99
C HIS A 442 13.78 -20.83 -12.91
N ILE A 443 13.07 -21.91 -12.62
CA ILE A 443 12.18 -21.99 -11.43
C ILE A 443 12.99 -21.83 -10.15
N SER A 444 14.13 -22.52 -10.05
CA SER A 444 15.02 -22.36 -8.88
C SER A 444 15.64 -20.97 -8.79
N LEU A 445 16.11 -20.44 -9.94
CA LEU A 445 16.73 -19.12 -9.99
C LEU A 445 15.73 -18.00 -9.62
N ALA A 446 14.50 -18.06 -10.13
CA ALA A 446 13.42 -17.14 -9.76
C ALA A 446 13.03 -17.29 -8.27
N GLY A 447 12.91 -18.53 -7.80
CA GLY A 447 12.63 -18.81 -6.41
C GLY A 447 13.67 -18.19 -5.47
N PHE A 448 14.97 -18.31 -5.79
CA PHE A 448 16.04 -17.69 -4.99
C PHE A 448 16.01 -16.15 -5.06
N ARG A 449 15.75 -15.56 -6.23
CA ARG A 449 15.58 -14.11 -6.37
C ARG A 449 14.51 -13.57 -5.43
N TRP A 450 13.32 -14.16 -5.48
CA TRP A 450 12.19 -13.72 -4.67
C TRP A 450 12.37 -14.05 -3.18
N TYR A 451 13.01 -15.17 -2.85
CA TYR A 451 13.40 -15.49 -1.48
C TYR A 451 14.34 -14.43 -0.87
N ALA A 452 15.40 -14.06 -1.59
CA ALA A 452 16.32 -13.01 -1.15
C ALA A 452 15.60 -11.66 -0.99
N TRP A 453 14.73 -11.31 -1.94
CA TRP A 453 13.91 -10.11 -1.88
C TRP A 453 12.95 -10.12 -0.68
N ALA A 454 12.29 -11.24 -0.39
CA ALA A 454 11.41 -11.38 0.76
C ALA A 454 12.15 -11.20 2.09
N LEU A 455 13.36 -11.75 2.20
CA LEU A 455 14.22 -11.51 3.36
C LEU A 455 14.56 -10.02 3.53
N TYR A 456 14.83 -9.32 2.43
CA TYR A 456 15.10 -7.88 2.47
C TYR A 456 13.86 -7.09 2.90
N LYS A 457 12.68 -7.40 2.37
CA LYS A 457 11.41 -6.75 2.75
C LYS A 457 11.09 -6.97 4.23
N ASP A 458 11.35 -8.15 4.75
CA ASP A 458 11.14 -8.46 6.15
C ASP A 458 12.10 -7.65 7.06
N VAL A 459 13.37 -7.45 6.65
CA VAL A 459 14.32 -6.55 7.33
C VAL A 459 13.81 -5.10 7.32
N CYS A 460 13.19 -4.68 6.25
CA CYS A 460 12.59 -3.33 6.13
C CYS A 460 11.26 -3.17 6.92
N GLY A 461 10.81 -4.21 7.63
CA GLY A 461 9.58 -4.17 8.44
C GLY A 461 8.28 -4.43 7.66
N THR A 462 8.40 -4.93 6.43
CA THR A 462 7.25 -5.28 5.56
C THR A 462 7.29 -6.77 5.19
N PRO A 463 6.99 -7.68 6.13
CA PRO A 463 7.11 -9.13 5.90
C PRO A 463 6.12 -9.62 4.83
N ILE A 464 6.60 -10.54 3.98
CA ILE A 464 5.84 -11.10 2.85
C ILE A 464 5.02 -12.34 3.27
N GLY A 465 5.16 -12.81 4.51
CA GLY A 465 4.40 -13.94 5.02
C GLY A 465 4.83 -15.29 4.43
N GLU A 466 3.85 -16.13 4.09
CA GLU A 466 4.08 -17.53 3.65
C GLU A 466 4.84 -17.64 2.33
N LEU A 467 4.78 -16.64 1.47
CA LEU A 467 5.48 -16.63 0.19
C LEU A 467 7.00 -16.72 0.35
N LEU A 468 7.56 -16.19 1.44
CA LEU A 468 8.99 -16.33 1.73
C LEU A 468 9.40 -17.81 1.77
N TYR A 469 8.61 -18.64 2.47
CA TYR A 469 8.88 -20.08 2.57
C TYR A 469 8.61 -20.81 1.24
N THR A 470 7.60 -20.40 0.51
CA THR A 470 7.28 -20.92 -0.82
C THR A 470 8.47 -20.74 -1.77
N TRP A 471 9.00 -19.55 -1.89
CA TRP A 471 10.15 -19.25 -2.76
C TRP A 471 11.43 -19.95 -2.31
N TYR A 472 11.68 -20.03 -0.98
CA TYR A 472 12.78 -20.83 -0.44
C TYR A 472 12.68 -22.31 -0.87
N ARG A 473 11.49 -22.90 -0.76
CA ARG A 473 11.24 -24.30 -1.17
C ARG A 473 11.49 -24.51 -2.65
N TYR A 474 10.97 -23.64 -3.50
CA TYR A 474 11.20 -23.71 -4.95
C TYR A 474 12.70 -23.55 -5.31
N ALA A 475 13.39 -22.61 -4.71
CA ALA A 475 14.84 -22.45 -4.91
C ALA A 475 15.59 -23.76 -4.61
N LYS A 476 15.26 -24.41 -3.49
CA LYS A 476 15.95 -25.61 -3.01
C LYS A 476 15.61 -26.87 -3.81
N GLU A 477 14.33 -27.18 -3.92
CA GLU A 477 13.85 -28.42 -4.53
C GLU A 477 14.10 -28.46 -6.04
N TYR A 478 13.78 -27.36 -6.73
CA TYR A 478 14.00 -27.29 -8.19
C TYR A 478 15.48 -27.07 -8.52
N GLY A 479 16.27 -26.49 -7.62
CA GLY A 479 17.71 -26.42 -7.82
C GLY A 479 18.39 -27.76 -7.82
N GLN A 480 18.03 -28.66 -6.90
CA GLN A 480 18.53 -30.02 -6.90
C GLN A 480 18.10 -30.77 -8.17
N ARG A 481 16.83 -30.68 -8.54
CA ARG A 481 16.29 -31.31 -9.74
C ARG A 481 16.94 -30.80 -11.03
N ALA A 482 17.22 -29.51 -11.09
CA ALA A 482 17.92 -28.91 -12.24
C ALA A 482 19.33 -29.48 -12.38
N LEU A 483 20.08 -29.60 -11.30
CA LEU A 483 21.43 -30.17 -11.34
C LEU A 483 21.41 -31.63 -11.81
N GLU A 484 20.46 -32.46 -11.31
CA GLU A 484 20.26 -33.84 -11.78
C GLU A 484 19.99 -33.90 -13.30
N LEU A 485 19.14 -32.99 -13.82
CA LEU A 485 18.86 -32.92 -15.25
C LEU A 485 20.08 -32.51 -16.09
N TYR A 486 20.97 -31.64 -15.59
CA TYR A 486 22.21 -31.31 -16.30
C TYR A 486 23.24 -32.46 -16.25
N GLU A 487 23.22 -33.29 -15.21
CA GLU A 487 24.08 -34.50 -15.15
C GLU A 487 23.60 -35.59 -16.16
N ASP A 488 22.26 -35.80 -16.23
CA ASP A 488 21.64 -36.81 -17.07
C ASP A 488 21.59 -36.40 -18.56
N MET A 489 21.49 -35.10 -18.82
CA MET A 489 21.32 -34.50 -20.17
C MET A 489 22.40 -33.40 -20.39
N PRO A 490 23.69 -33.76 -20.47
CA PRO A 490 24.73 -32.76 -20.63
C PRO A 490 24.58 -31.98 -21.94
N ALA A 491 25.03 -30.69 -21.91
CA ALA A 491 25.08 -29.87 -23.12
C ALA A 491 25.94 -30.56 -24.17
N GLN A 492 25.41 -30.73 -25.40
CA GLN A 492 26.16 -31.32 -26.52
C GLN A 492 27.20 -30.33 -27.06
#